data_5bb05efd3a1101eb32ece7d4a579ffe8
#
_entry.id   5bb05efd3a1101eb32ece7d4a579ffe8
#
_cell.length_a   1.000
_cell.length_b   1.000
_cell.length_c   1.000
_cell.angle_alpha   90.00
_cell.angle_beta   90.00
_cell.angle_gamma   90.00
#
_symmetry.space_group_name_H-M   'P 1'
#
loop_
_entity.id
_entity.type
_entity.pdbx_description
1 polymer ?
#
loop_
_entity_poly.entity_id
_entity_poly.type
_entity_poly.pdbx_seq_one_letter_code
_entity_poly.pdbx_strand_id
1 'polypeptide(L)'
;MSGTGQLIGAALARIRSSRPLVHQITNYVVMNDTANVTLQVGALPVMAHAKEEVREMVALAGALVLNPGTLEPSWVEAMLIAGQEAKRGGVPVVLDPVGAGATSYRTESNLHILAEVRPDIVRGNAGEIGALMGAGGQVRGVESVGEMADAPGVAKQAAASWGAVVAMTGARDLVTDGRRVLGVDNGDPWLTTMTGTGCSSTALVAAFAAVESDYVMAAAGALACLGYAAELAAPGAAGPGSFKVALHDAIYNMTAEKLSQGARVVEL
;
A
#
# COMPACT_ATOMS: atom_id res chain seq x y z
N MET A 1 13.45 -14.98 -17.55
CA MET A 1 12.49 -14.41 -16.56
C MET A 1 13.06 -14.67 -15.18
N SER A 2 13.17 -13.66 -14.32
CA SER A 2 13.62 -13.88 -12.93
C SER A 2 12.58 -14.70 -12.17
N GLY A 3 13.01 -15.56 -11.25
CA GLY A 3 12.08 -16.33 -10.40
C GLY A 3 11.10 -15.41 -9.64
N THR A 4 11.57 -14.20 -9.27
CA THR A 4 10.77 -13.15 -8.61
C THR A 4 9.60 -12.69 -9.47
N GLY A 5 9.82 -12.37 -10.76
CA GLY A 5 8.74 -11.96 -11.66
C GLY A 5 7.66 -13.05 -11.83
N GLN A 6 8.06 -14.33 -11.87
CA GLN A 6 7.11 -15.43 -11.96
C GLN A 6 6.24 -15.54 -10.69
N LEU A 7 6.82 -15.36 -9.50
CA LEU A 7 6.08 -15.36 -8.22
C LEU A 7 5.07 -14.23 -8.18
N ILE A 8 5.46 -13.03 -8.62
CA ILE A 8 4.58 -11.85 -8.68
C ILE A 8 3.42 -12.07 -9.64
N GLY A 9 3.67 -12.57 -10.85
CA GLY A 9 2.61 -12.91 -11.79
C GLY A 9 1.66 -13.99 -11.27
N ALA A 10 2.20 -15.02 -10.60
CA ALA A 10 1.39 -16.05 -9.96
C ALA A 10 0.49 -15.48 -8.84
N ALA A 11 0.98 -14.50 -8.07
CA ALA A 11 0.16 -13.81 -7.07
C ALA A 11 -1.02 -13.07 -7.72
N LEU A 12 -0.80 -12.35 -8.83
CA LEU A 12 -1.88 -11.70 -9.59
C LEU A 12 -2.90 -12.73 -10.09
N ALA A 13 -2.45 -13.88 -10.59
CA ALA A 13 -3.35 -14.96 -11.02
C ALA A 13 -4.20 -15.48 -9.85
N ARG A 14 -3.61 -15.64 -8.65
CA ARG A 14 -4.35 -16.03 -7.43
C ARG A 14 -5.37 -14.99 -7.02
N ILE A 15 -5.04 -13.67 -7.07
CA ILE A 15 -6.01 -12.60 -6.80
C ILE A 15 -7.24 -12.75 -7.70
N ARG A 16 -7.02 -12.90 -9.01
CA ARG A 16 -8.10 -12.99 -9.99
C ARG A 16 -8.95 -14.24 -9.87
N SER A 17 -8.35 -15.36 -9.47
CA SER A 17 -9.09 -16.62 -9.30
C SER A 17 -9.84 -16.68 -7.98
N SER A 18 -9.26 -16.20 -6.87
CA SER A 18 -9.88 -16.27 -5.54
C SER A 18 -10.76 -15.05 -5.21
N ARG A 19 -10.52 -13.91 -5.88
CA ARG A 19 -11.24 -12.65 -5.69
C ARG A 19 -11.38 -12.26 -4.21
N PRO A 20 -10.25 -12.08 -3.47
CA PRO A 20 -10.30 -11.83 -2.05
C PRO A 20 -11.03 -10.52 -1.75
N LEU A 21 -11.80 -10.51 -0.64
CA LEU A 21 -12.42 -9.29 -0.12
C LEU A 21 -11.36 -8.45 0.59
N VAL A 22 -11.20 -7.19 0.19
CA VAL A 22 -10.32 -6.21 0.84
C VAL A 22 -11.19 -5.19 1.57
N HIS A 23 -11.20 -5.27 2.90
CA HIS A 23 -11.86 -4.29 3.74
C HIS A 23 -10.98 -3.06 3.88
N GLN A 24 -11.50 -1.88 3.53
CA GLN A 24 -10.74 -0.63 3.52
C GLN A 24 -11.43 0.41 4.41
N ILE A 25 -10.83 0.71 5.56
CA ILE A 25 -11.16 1.89 6.33
C ILE A 25 -10.20 2.98 5.86
N THR A 26 -10.65 3.73 4.86
CA THR A 26 -9.81 4.67 4.10
C THR A 26 -10.37 6.09 4.12
N ASN A 27 -9.62 7.04 3.56
CA ASN A 27 -9.98 8.46 3.58
C ASN A 27 -10.96 8.84 2.45
N TYR A 28 -11.74 9.90 2.68
CA TYR A 28 -12.78 10.38 1.76
C TYR A 28 -12.28 10.75 0.36
N VAL A 29 -11.04 11.22 0.26
CA VAL A 29 -10.49 11.73 -1.01
C VAL A 29 -10.33 10.61 -2.03
N VAL A 30 -10.03 9.38 -1.56
CA VAL A 30 -9.59 8.27 -2.42
C VAL A 30 -10.50 7.05 -2.42
N MET A 31 -11.60 7.05 -1.66
CA MET A 31 -12.51 5.89 -1.57
C MET A 31 -12.90 5.32 -2.92
N ASN A 32 -13.30 6.16 -3.85
CA ASN A 32 -13.71 5.72 -5.18
C ASN A 32 -12.54 5.13 -5.97
N ASP A 33 -11.39 5.79 -5.94
CA ASP A 33 -10.20 5.36 -6.68
C ASP A 33 -9.67 4.03 -6.14
N THR A 34 -9.54 3.89 -4.82
CA THR A 34 -9.06 2.64 -4.20
C THR A 34 -10.03 1.49 -4.39
N ALA A 35 -11.36 1.74 -4.38
CA ALA A 35 -12.35 0.73 -4.73
C ALA A 35 -12.18 0.24 -6.17
N ASN A 36 -12.06 1.16 -7.12
CA ASN A 36 -11.91 0.82 -8.53
C ASN A 36 -10.60 0.06 -8.81
N VAL A 37 -9.47 0.52 -8.24
CA VAL A 37 -8.18 -0.18 -8.39
C VAL A 37 -8.25 -1.60 -7.82
N THR A 38 -8.93 -1.79 -6.67
CA THR A 38 -9.14 -3.12 -6.07
C THR A 38 -9.97 -4.02 -7.00
N LEU A 39 -11.04 -3.50 -7.60
CA LEU A 39 -11.84 -4.26 -8.59
C LEU A 39 -11.03 -4.60 -9.84
N GLN A 40 -10.25 -3.66 -10.34
CA GLN A 40 -9.48 -3.82 -11.58
C GLN A 40 -8.35 -4.84 -11.45
N VAL A 41 -7.72 -4.93 -10.30
CA VAL A 41 -6.71 -5.99 -10.06
C VAL A 41 -7.34 -7.37 -9.92
N GLY A 42 -8.67 -7.44 -9.66
CA GLY A 42 -9.45 -8.67 -9.56
C GLY A 42 -9.92 -9.03 -8.15
N ALA A 43 -9.65 -8.19 -7.14
CA ALA A 43 -10.16 -8.33 -5.78
C ALA A 43 -11.53 -7.65 -5.59
N LEU A 44 -12.12 -7.77 -4.42
CA LEU A 44 -13.43 -7.18 -4.07
C LEU A 44 -13.22 -6.12 -2.98
N PRO A 45 -13.57 -4.84 -3.20
CA PRO A 45 -13.47 -3.83 -2.16
C PRO A 45 -14.73 -3.77 -1.29
N VAL A 46 -14.55 -3.45 -0.01
CA VAL A 46 -15.62 -2.99 0.87
C VAL A 46 -15.13 -1.86 1.76
N MET A 47 -15.90 -0.76 1.82
CA MET A 47 -15.61 0.43 2.64
C MET A 47 -16.60 0.52 3.80
N ALA A 48 -16.44 -0.37 4.79
CA ALA A 48 -17.21 -0.36 6.01
C ALA A 48 -16.46 0.41 7.10
N HIS A 49 -17.06 1.48 7.63
CA HIS A 49 -16.42 2.40 8.57
C HIS A 49 -17.17 2.48 9.91
N ALA A 50 -18.43 2.00 9.97
CA ALA A 50 -19.21 2.06 11.18
C ALA A 50 -18.67 1.07 12.23
N LYS A 51 -18.45 1.58 13.46
CA LYS A 51 -17.91 0.76 14.57
C LYS A 51 -18.74 -0.46 14.88
N GLU A 52 -20.02 -0.39 14.59
CA GLU A 52 -21.02 -1.42 14.80
C GLU A 52 -20.81 -2.63 13.89
N GLU A 53 -20.23 -2.43 12.67
CA GLU A 53 -20.10 -3.49 11.67
C GLU A 53 -18.66 -3.94 11.38
N VAL A 54 -17.65 -3.11 11.73
CA VAL A 54 -16.25 -3.37 11.29
C VAL A 54 -15.69 -4.72 11.75
N ARG A 55 -16.16 -5.25 12.90
CA ARG A 55 -15.73 -6.58 13.38
C ARG A 55 -16.26 -7.69 12.48
N GLU A 56 -17.53 -7.64 12.14
CA GLU A 56 -18.16 -8.65 11.28
C GLU A 56 -17.59 -8.55 9.86
N MET A 57 -17.39 -7.33 9.36
CA MET A 57 -16.85 -7.11 8.02
C MET A 57 -15.43 -7.61 7.87
N VAL A 58 -14.54 -7.32 8.84
CA VAL A 58 -13.14 -7.76 8.75
C VAL A 58 -13.01 -9.28 8.89
N ALA A 59 -13.91 -9.93 9.62
CA ALA A 59 -13.91 -11.39 9.72
C ALA A 59 -14.22 -12.10 8.39
N LEU A 60 -14.83 -11.42 7.44
CA LEU A 60 -15.09 -11.90 6.07
C LEU A 60 -13.97 -11.54 5.09
N ALA A 61 -13.06 -10.64 5.48
CA ALA A 61 -12.06 -10.09 4.60
C ALA A 61 -10.82 -10.99 4.48
N GLY A 62 -10.20 -10.98 3.29
CA GLY A 62 -8.89 -11.55 3.05
C GLY A 62 -7.75 -10.62 3.43
N ALA A 63 -8.00 -9.30 3.54
CA ALA A 63 -7.05 -8.30 4.02
C ALA A 63 -7.77 -7.03 4.51
N LEU A 64 -7.12 -6.28 5.41
CA LEU A 64 -7.60 -5.01 5.94
C LEU A 64 -6.64 -3.87 5.59
N VAL A 65 -7.16 -2.76 5.08
CA VAL A 65 -6.44 -1.49 4.89
C VAL A 65 -6.88 -0.49 5.95
N LEU A 66 -5.92 0.13 6.61
CA LEU A 66 -6.11 1.26 7.53
C LEU A 66 -5.41 2.49 6.95
N ASN A 67 -6.17 3.51 6.58
CA ASN A 67 -5.66 4.74 5.94
C ASN A 67 -6.30 5.98 6.58
N PRO A 68 -5.67 6.59 7.59
CA PRO A 68 -6.19 7.74 8.31
C PRO A 68 -5.91 9.08 7.60
N GLY A 69 -6.07 9.13 6.28
CA GLY A 69 -5.78 10.35 5.47
C GLY A 69 -6.73 11.51 5.72
N THR A 70 -7.98 11.25 6.10
CA THR A 70 -8.94 12.23 6.65
C THR A 70 -9.29 11.83 8.06
N LEU A 71 -8.57 12.40 9.04
CA LEU A 71 -8.68 12.02 10.44
C LEU A 71 -10.00 12.47 11.05
N GLU A 72 -10.71 11.50 11.62
CA GLU A 72 -11.87 11.69 12.46
C GLU A 72 -11.79 10.70 13.64
N PRO A 73 -12.05 11.11 14.89
CA PRO A 73 -11.89 10.23 16.05
C PRO A 73 -12.68 8.93 15.96
N SER A 74 -13.90 8.98 15.43
CA SER A 74 -14.75 7.79 15.24
C SER A 74 -14.16 6.78 14.25
N TRP A 75 -13.46 7.26 13.23
CA TRP A 75 -12.78 6.41 12.26
C TRP A 75 -11.52 5.78 12.82
N VAL A 76 -10.73 6.54 13.59
CA VAL A 76 -9.57 5.97 14.29
C VAL A 76 -10.02 4.86 15.23
N GLU A 77 -11.11 5.07 15.97
CA GLU A 77 -11.68 4.03 16.84
C GLU A 77 -12.13 2.80 16.03
N ALA A 78 -12.81 2.98 14.91
CA ALA A 78 -13.18 1.90 14.00
C ALA A 78 -11.96 1.15 13.45
N MET A 79 -10.88 1.86 13.10
CA MET A 79 -9.61 1.28 12.66
C MET A 79 -8.97 0.40 13.75
N LEU A 80 -8.98 0.85 15.01
CA LEU A 80 -8.47 0.08 16.14
C LEU A 80 -9.28 -1.20 16.36
N ILE A 81 -10.61 -1.08 16.34
CA ILE A 81 -11.53 -2.23 16.50
C ILE A 81 -11.32 -3.25 15.39
N ALA A 82 -11.32 -2.80 14.13
CA ALA A 82 -11.13 -3.67 12.97
C ALA A 82 -9.74 -4.30 12.95
N GLY A 83 -8.71 -3.50 13.24
CA GLY A 83 -7.32 -3.96 13.24
C GLY A 83 -7.05 -5.04 14.30
N GLN A 84 -7.57 -4.86 15.51
CA GLN A 84 -7.46 -5.87 16.57
C GLN A 84 -8.24 -7.15 16.24
N GLU A 85 -9.41 -7.03 15.60
CA GLU A 85 -10.16 -8.20 15.13
C GLU A 85 -9.43 -8.92 14.00
N ALA A 86 -8.88 -8.19 13.02
CA ALA A 86 -8.06 -8.74 11.94
C ALA A 86 -6.90 -9.58 12.49
N LYS A 87 -6.16 -9.04 13.45
CA LYS A 87 -5.04 -9.76 14.09
C LYS A 87 -5.48 -11.03 14.81
N ARG A 88 -6.65 -11.02 15.48
CA ARG A 88 -7.23 -12.23 16.10
C ARG A 88 -7.64 -13.29 15.07
N GLY A 89 -8.17 -12.84 13.93
CA GLY A 89 -8.61 -13.71 12.84
C GLY A 89 -7.50 -14.14 11.88
N GLY A 90 -6.25 -13.64 12.04
CA GLY A 90 -5.15 -13.90 11.11
C GLY A 90 -5.32 -13.21 9.75
N VAL A 91 -6.14 -12.16 9.68
CA VAL A 91 -6.31 -11.33 8.48
C VAL A 91 -5.17 -10.32 8.39
N PRO A 92 -4.40 -10.27 7.28
CA PRO A 92 -3.30 -9.33 7.13
C PRO A 92 -3.78 -7.88 7.15
N VAL A 93 -3.05 -7.03 7.88
CA VAL A 93 -3.35 -5.61 8.05
C VAL A 93 -2.28 -4.77 7.37
N VAL A 94 -2.69 -3.86 6.49
CA VAL A 94 -1.82 -2.87 5.84
C VAL A 94 -2.17 -1.48 6.37
N LEU A 95 -1.20 -0.81 6.98
CA LEU A 95 -1.30 0.59 7.41
C LEU A 95 -0.68 1.51 6.37
N ASP A 96 -1.43 2.54 5.99
CA ASP A 96 -0.97 3.67 5.17
C ASP A 96 -0.97 4.93 6.06
N PRO A 97 0.18 5.35 6.63
CA PRO A 97 0.23 6.40 7.64
C PRO A 97 0.17 7.81 7.03
N VAL A 98 -0.85 8.06 6.21
CA VAL A 98 -0.99 9.28 5.39
C VAL A 98 -0.83 10.55 6.21
N GLY A 99 0.19 11.33 5.82
CA GLY A 99 0.47 12.64 6.39
C GLY A 99 1.12 12.60 7.78
N ALA A 100 1.65 11.46 8.22
CA ALA A 100 2.52 11.41 9.40
C ALA A 100 3.67 12.41 9.22
N GLY A 101 3.95 13.23 10.25
CA GLY A 101 4.91 14.33 10.18
C GLY A 101 4.34 15.69 9.77
N ALA A 102 3.16 15.75 9.15
CA ALA A 102 2.54 17.01 8.74
C ALA A 102 1.92 17.79 9.93
N THR A 103 1.32 17.08 10.89
CA THR A 103 0.80 17.62 12.14
C THR A 103 1.02 16.64 13.28
N SER A 104 1.08 17.15 14.54
CA SER A 104 1.17 16.29 15.72
C SER A 104 0.02 15.29 15.79
N TYR A 105 -1.21 15.74 15.55
CA TYR A 105 -2.39 14.87 15.57
C TYR A 105 -2.33 13.72 14.56
N ARG A 106 -1.83 13.97 13.33
CA ARG A 106 -1.62 12.90 12.34
C ARG A 106 -0.56 11.91 12.78
N THR A 107 0.57 12.41 13.28
CA THR A 107 1.67 11.56 13.73
C THR A 107 1.25 10.70 14.93
N GLU A 108 0.63 11.31 15.94
CA GLU A 108 0.16 10.62 17.14
C GLU A 108 -0.93 9.58 16.84
N SER A 109 -1.89 9.91 15.95
CA SER A 109 -2.93 8.96 15.53
C SER A 109 -2.33 7.75 14.80
N ASN A 110 -1.36 7.96 13.91
CA ASN A 110 -0.68 6.87 13.22
C ASN A 110 0.17 6.03 14.16
N LEU A 111 0.90 6.65 15.09
CA LEU A 111 1.65 5.93 16.13
C LEU A 111 0.72 5.12 17.04
N HIS A 112 -0.44 5.64 17.37
CA HIS A 112 -1.44 4.92 18.17
C HIS A 112 -1.97 3.69 17.43
N ILE A 113 -2.37 3.84 16.16
CA ILE A 113 -2.79 2.70 15.33
C ILE A 113 -1.67 1.67 15.21
N LEU A 114 -0.44 2.11 14.95
CA LEU A 114 0.74 1.25 14.81
C LEU A 114 0.99 0.42 16.09
N ALA A 115 0.90 1.05 17.27
CA ALA A 115 1.14 0.40 18.55
C ALA A 115 0.03 -0.60 18.93
N GLU A 116 -1.24 -0.22 18.75
CA GLU A 116 -2.39 -1.01 19.20
C GLU A 116 -2.77 -2.14 18.23
N VAL A 117 -2.60 -1.91 16.91
CA VAL A 117 -2.97 -2.90 15.89
C VAL A 117 -1.80 -3.81 15.53
N ARG A 118 -0.56 -3.27 15.51
CA ARG A 118 0.63 -3.99 15.03
C ARG A 118 0.42 -4.55 13.62
N PRO A 119 0.27 -3.66 12.61
CA PRO A 119 0.02 -4.07 11.24
C PRO A 119 1.12 -4.99 10.71
N ASP A 120 0.80 -5.84 9.75
CA ASP A 120 1.75 -6.75 9.12
C ASP A 120 2.61 -6.04 8.07
N ILE A 121 2.03 -5.01 7.43
CA ILE A 121 2.71 -4.18 6.44
C ILE A 121 2.43 -2.71 6.75
N VAL A 122 3.46 -1.88 6.70
CA VAL A 122 3.35 -0.42 6.74
C VAL A 122 3.84 0.12 5.40
N ARG A 123 2.94 0.75 4.63
CA ARG A 123 3.27 1.38 3.35
C ARG A 123 3.20 2.90 3.51
N GLY A 124 4.29 3.61 3.26
CA GLY A 124 4.34 5.07 3.31
C GLY A 124 5.47 5.62 2.44
N ASN A 125 5.51 6.93 2.25
CA ASN A 125 6.68 7.56 1.63
C ASN A 125 7.82 7.75 2.66
N ALA A 126 9.01 8.14 2.19
CA ALA A 126 10.18 8.30 3.05
C ALA A 126 9.96 9.31 4.19
N GLY A 127 9.19 10.39 3.93
CA GLY A 127 8.86 11.38 4.93
C GLY A 127 7.95 10.85 6.04
N GLU A 128 6.91 10.09 5.66
CA GLU A 128 5.97 9.47 6.60
C GLU A 128 6.65 8.42 7.48
N ILE A 129 7.41 7.52 6.87
CA ILE A 129 8.17 6.49 7.61
C ILE A 129 9.20 7.15 8.54
N GLY A 130 9.95 8.14 8.04
CA GLY A 130 10.94 8.89 8.83
C GLY A 130 10.31 9.63 10.00
N ALA A 131 9.15 10.25 9.82
CA ALA A 131 8.42 10.94 10.88
C ALA A 131 7.97 9.98 11.99
N LEU A 132 7.47 8.80 11.64
CA LEU A 132 7.08 7.78 12.63
C LEU A 132 8.29 7.18 13.38
N MET A 133 9.46 7.17 12.74
CA MET A 133 10.72 6.75 13.37
C MET A 133 11.37 7.84 14.23
N GLY A 134 10.82 9.07 14.25
CA GLY A 134 11.47 10.21 14.91
C GLY A 134 12.76 10.69 14.21
N ALA A 135 12.99 10.25 12.98
CA ALA A 135 14.21 10.55 12.22
C ALA A 135 14.17 11.90 11.47
N GLY A 136 13.16 12.75 11.71
CA GLY A 136 13.11 14.11 11.19
C GLY A 136 12.85 14.24 9.69
N GLY A 137 11.95 13.45 9.14
CA GLY A 137 11.46 13.62 7.76
C GLY A 137 10.69 14.94 7.61
N GLN A 138 10.97 15.72 6.54
CA GLN A 138 10.14 16.87 6.19
C GLN A 138 8.97 16.41 5.32
N VAL A 139 7.75 16.59 5.82
CA VAL A 139 6.51 16.35 5.10
C VAL A 139 5.80 17.67 4.88
N ARG A 140 5.44 17.96 3.64
CA ARG A 140 4.62 19.12 3.30
C ARG A 140 3.25 18.66 2.81
N GLY A 141 2.25 18.78 3.66
CA GLY A 141 0.94 18.20 3.41
C GLY A 141 0.98 16.67 3.56
N VAL A 142 0.87 15.92 2.46
CA VAL A 142 0.95 14.45 2.40
C VAL A 142 2.13 13.95 1.54
N GLU A 143 3.01 14.86 1.13
CA GLU A 143 4.17 14.55 0.27
C GLU A 143 5.48 14.74 1.04
N SER A 144 6.44 13.83 0.84
CA SER A 144 7.78 14.02 1.39
C SER A 144 8.54 15.07 0.58
N VAL A 145 9.29 15.92 1.27
CA VAL A 145 10.12 16.95 0.65
C VAL A 145 11.60 16.59 0.84
N GLY A 146 12.28 16.29 -0.26
CA GLY A 146 13.69 15.93 -0.29
C GLY A 146 13.98 14.43 -0.23
N GLU A 147 15.21 14.07 -0.56
CA GLU A 147 15.69 12.69 -0.48
C GLU A 147 16.21 12.38 0.93
N MET A 148 15.87 11.18 1.42
CA MET A 148 16.40 10.68 2.68
C MET A 148 17.80 10.07 2.42
N ALA A 149 18.81 10.56 3.10
CA ALA A 149 20.21 10.16 2.85
C ALA A 149 20.49 8.66 3.05
N ASP A 150 19.76 7.99 3.96
CA ASP A 150 19.83 6.54 4.22
C ASP A 150 18.43 5.93 4.28
N ALA A 151 17.69 5.99 3.18
CA ALA A 151 16.37 5.40 3.09
C ALA A 151 16.36 3.87 3.36
N PRO A 152 17.31 3.06 2.84
CA PRO A 152 17.37 1.64 3.16
C PRO A 152 17.61 1.35 4.65
N GLY A 153 18.49 2.09 5.32
CA GLY A 153 18.77 1.94 6.75
C GLY A 153 17.54 2.28 7.59
N VAL A 154 16.87 3.40 7.29
CA VAL A 154 15.65 3.81 8.00
C VAL A 154 14.53 2.80 7.78
N ALA A 155 14.31 2.30 6.55
CA ALA A 155 13.31 1.29 6.27
C ALA A 155 13.57 -0.01 7.04
N LYS A 156 14.82 -0.51 7.08
CA LYS A 156 15.21 -1.70 7.84
C LYS A 156 14.98 -1.51 9.34
N GLN A 157 15.38 -0.36 9.88
CA GLN A 157 15.21 -0.05 11.30
C GLN A 157 13.72 0.04 11.67
N ALA A 158 12.90 0.65 10.82
CA ALA A 158 11.46 0.72 10.99
C ALA A 158 10.83 -0.68 11.00
N ALA A 159 11.16 -1.51 10.02
CA ALA A 159 10.66 -2.89 9.94
C ALA A 159 11.03 -3.71 11.18
N ALA A 160 12.28 -3.63 11.64
CA ALA A 160 12.74 -4.31 12.85
C ALA A 160 12.05 -3.79 14.12
N SER A 161 11.84 -2.47 14.23
CA SER A 161 11.20 -1.85 15.39
C SER A 161 9.71 -2.17 15.50
N TRP A 162 9.03 -2.24 14.38
CA TRP A 162 7.57 -2.48 14.33
C TRP A 162 7.21 -3.95 14.20
N GLY A 163 8.17 -4.81 13.84
CA GLY A 163 7.92 -6.22 13.54
C GLY A 163 7.01 -6.39 12.31
N ALA A 164 7.11 -5.47 11.36
CA ALA A 164 6.26 -5.38 10.17
C ALA A 164 7.12 -5.29 8.91
N VAL A 165 6.55 -5.67 7.77
CA VAL A 165 7.15 -5.31 6.48
C VAL A 165 6.95 -3.82 6.24
N VAL A 166 8.00 -3.11 5.86
CA VAL A 166 7.95 -1.71 5.44
C VAL A 166 8.07 -1.63 3.93
N ALA A 167 7.08 -1.01 3.30
CA ALA A 167 7.06 -0.67 1.88
C ALA A 167 7.19 0.85 1.75
N MET A 168 8.43 1.33 1.67
CA MET A 168 8.76 2.75 1.55
C MET A 168 8.78 3.16 0.08
N THR A 169 7.86 4.04 -0.32
CA THR A 169 7.77 4.48 -1.72
C THR A 169 8.63 5.71 -2.01
N GLY A 170 9.18 5.74 -3.22
CA GLY A 170 10.06 6.79 -3.71
C GLY A 170 10.34 6.65 -5.22
N ALA A 171 11.43 7.24 -5.71
CA ALA A 171 11.87 7.04 -7.09
C ALA A 171 12.22 5.57 -7.39
N ARG A 172 12.81 4.89 -6.40
CA ARG A 172 12.86 3.43 -6.26
C ARG A 172 12.11 3.10 -4.98
N ASP A 173 11.14 2.20 -5.06
CA ASP A 173 10.49 1.73 -3.85
C ASP A 173 11.36 0.70 -3.14
N LEU A 174 11.32 0.70 -1.81
CA LEU A 174 12.07 -0.22 -0.95
C LEU A 174 11.09 -1.05 -0.12
N VAL A 175 11.22 -2.37 -0.20
CA VAL A 175 10.39 -3.29 0.61
C VAL A 175 11.29 -4.16 1.46
N THR A 176 11.07 -4.16 2.78
CA THR A 176 11.94 -4.87 3.73
C THR A 176 11.19 -5.41 4.93
N ASP A 177 11.65 -6.55 5.45
CA ASP A 177 11.27 -7.11 6.75
C ASP A 177 12.32 -6.84 7.85
N GLY A 178 13.29 -5.94 7.56
CA GLY A 178 14.43 -5.64 8.42
C GLY A 178 15.67 -6.50 8.13
N ARG A 179 15.52 -7.59 7.37
CA ARG A 179 16.61 -8.51 7.00
C ARG A 179 16.95 -8.39 5.52
N ARG A 180 16.04 -8.79 4.66
CA ARG A 180 16.18 -8.63 3.20
C ARG A 180 15.57 -7.30 2.76
N VAL A 181 16.09 -6.76 1.67
CA VAL A 181 15.57 -5.56 1.03
C VAL A 181 15.33 -5.84 -0.44
N LEU A 182 14.14 -5.57 -0.91
CA LEU A 182 13.82 -5.55 -2.34
C LEU A 182 13.69 -4.11 -2.81
N GLY A 183 14.33 -3.79 -3.92
CA GLY A 183 14.12 -2.56 -4.68
C GLY A 183 13.12 -2.82 -5.79
N VAL A 184 12.14 -1.93 -5.96
CA VAL A 184 11.20 -1.95 -7.08
C VAL A 184 11.46 -0.73 -7.96
N ASP A 185 11.82 -0.98 -9.24
CA ASP A 185 12.20 0.05 -10.22
C ASP A 185 11.08 0.36 -11.22
N ASN A 186 9.88 -0.16 -11.00
CA ASN A 186 8.72 0.17 -11.80
C ASN A 186 8.09 1.50 -11.34
N GLY A 187 7.67 2.29 -12.29
CA GLY A 187 6.98 3.56 -12.02
C GLY A 187 7.12 4.54 -13.16
N ASP A 188 6.31 5.58 -13.10
CA ASP A 188 6.35 6.70 -14.03
C ASP A 188 6.07 8.01 -13.28
N PRO A 189 6.75 9.13 -13.63
CA PRO A 189 6.55 10.44 -12.99
C PRO A 189 5.10 10.93 -13.03
N TRP A 190 4.29 10.52 -13.98
CA TRP A 190 2.86 10.85 -14.03
C TRP A 190 2.09 10.44 -12.77
N LEU A 191 2.55 9.43 -12.02
CA LEU A 191 1.94 9.05 -10.73
C LEU A 191 1.93 10.19 -9.72
N THR A 192 2.89 11.12 -9.81
CA THR A 192 2.98 12.28 -8.90
C THR A 192 2.01 13.41 -9.26
N THR A 193 1.39 13.35 -10.44
CA THR A 193 0.44 14.37 -10.92
C THR A 193 -1.00 14.14 -10.48
N MET A 194 -1.26 13.05 -9.77
CA MET A 194 -2.59 12.67 -9.29
C MET A 194 -2.56 12.37 -7.79
N THR A 195 -3.58 12.84 -7.07
CA THR A 195 -3.78 12.41 -5.68
C THR A 195 -4.26 10.96 -5.62
N GLY A 196 -3.92 10.27 -4.55
CA GLY A 196 -4.44 8.93 -4.26
C GLY A 196 -3.67 7.76 -4.88
N THR A 197 -2.63 8.00 -5.68
CA THR A 197 -1.78 6.92 -6.24
C THR A 197 -1.09 6.11 -5.15
N GLY A 198 -0.63 6.77 -4.09
CA GLY A 198 -0.12 6.11 -2.90
C GLY A 198 -1.17 5.23 -2.24
N CYS A 199 -2.35 5.77 -1.94
CA CYS A 199 -3.44 5.00 -1.34
C CYS A 199 -3.89 3.84 -2.24
N SER A 200 -3.86 4.03 -3.56
CA SER A 200 -4.12 2.96 -4.54
C SER A 200 -3.07 1.85 -4.44
N SER A 201 -1.78 2.20 -4.29
CA SER A 201 -0.74 1.19 -4.07
C SER A 201 -0.97 0.41 -2.77
N THR A 202 -1.45 1.06 -1.71
CA THR A 202 -1.80 0.39 -0.44
C THR A 202 -2.95 -0.60 -0.61
N ALA A 203 -3.98 -0.24 -1.38
CA ALA A 203 -5.07 -1.15 -1.70
C ALA A 203 -4.60 -2.37 -2.49
N LEU A 204 -3.66 -2.18 -3.45
CA LEU A 204 -3.03 -3.29 -4.15
C LEU A 204 -2.15 -4.14 -3.23
N VAL A 205 -1.36 -3.54 -2.33
CA VAL A 205 -0.57 -4.27 -1.33
C VAL A 205 -1.47 -5.20 -0.51
N ALA A 206 -2.63 -4.71 -0.07
CA ALA A 206 -3.60 -5.53 0.66
C ALA A 206 -4.16 -6.67 -0.20
N ALA A 207 -4.49 -6.42 -1.47
CA ALA A 207 -4.97 -7.46 -2.38
C ALA A 207 -3.92 -8.57 -2.61
N PHE A 208 -2.64 -8.21 -2.73
CA PHE A 208 -1.55 -9.17 -2.84
C PHE A 208 -1.30 -9.90 -1.51
N ALA A 209 -1.33 -9.23 -0.37
CA ALA A 209 -1.17 -9.83 0.95
C ALA A 209 -2.29 -10.82 1.30
N ALA A 210 -3.48 -10.66 0.72
CA ALA A 210 -4.58 -11.61 0.88
C ALA A 210 -4.32 -12.99 0.25
N VAL A 211 -3.35 -13.10 -0.68
CA VAL A 211 -3.07 -14.35 -1.42
C VAL A 211 -1.60 -14.77 -1.36
N GLU A 212 -0.73 -13.98 -0.76
CA GLU A 212 0.70 -14.23 -0.64
C GLU A 212 1.16 -14.03 0.80
N SER A 213 1.63 -15.10 1.43
CA SER A 213 2.06 -15.09 2.83
C SER A 213 3.46 -14.50 3.05
N ASP A 214 4.27 -14.43 2.00
CA ASP A 214 5.50 -13.64 2.01
C ASP A 214 5.15 -12.18 1.76
N TYR A 215 4.94 -11.42 2.84
CA TYR A 215 4.51 -10.03 2.74
C TYR A 215 5.54 -9.09 2.10
N VAL A 216 6.83 -9.46 2.07
CA VAL A 216 7.84 -8.71 1.30
C VAL A 216 7.57 -8.88 -0.20
N MET A 217 7.30 -10.12 -0.63
CA MET A 217 6.92 -10.40 -2.02
C MET A 217 5.55 -9.81 -2.39
N ALA A 218 4.58 -9.88 -1.48
CA ALA A 218 3.26 -9.28 -1.68
C ALA A 218 3.35 -7.77 -1.93
N ALA A 219 4.07 -7.04 -1.06
CA ALA A 219 4.23 -5.60 -1.19
C ALA A 219 5.04 -5.22 -2.44
N ALA A 220 6.17 -5.90 -2.71
CA ALA A 220 6.96 -5.64 -3.90
C ALA A 220 6.18 -5.93 -5.19
N GLY A 221 5.40 -7.01 -5.22
CA GLY A 221 4.55 -7.37 -6.35
C GLY A 221 3.45 -6.35 -6.63
N ALA A 222 2.83 -5.82 -5.58
CA ALA A 222 1.80 -4.80 -5.68
C ALA A 222 2.36 -3.47 -6.22
N LEU A 223 3.53 -3.04 -5.71
CA LEU A 223 4.21 -1.83 -6.17
C LEU A 223 4.67 -1.98 -7.63
N ALA A 224 5.24 -3.13 -7.99
CA ALA A 224 5.60 -3.43 -9.37
C ALA A 224 4.38 -3.46 -10.30
N CYS A 225 3.24 -3.97 -9.84
CA CYS A 225 1.99 -4.00 -10.61
C CYS A 225 1.49 -2.58 -10.93
N LEU A 226 1.43 -1.69 -9.93
CA LEU A 226 1.01 -0.30 -10.15
C LEU A 226 2.02 0.46 -10.99
N GLY A 227 3.31 0.32 -10.66
CA GLY A 227 4.39 1.00 -11.39
C GLY A 227 4.45 0.59 -12.86
N TYR A 228 4.34 -0.70 -13.15
CA TYR A 228 4.32 -1.19 -14.52
C TYR A 228 3.05 -0.77 -15.28
N ALA A 229 1.89 -0.75 -14.60
CA ALA A 229 0.68 -0.20 -15.20
C ALA A 229 0.83 1.28 -15.54
N ALA A 230 1.53 2.07 -14.71
CA ALA A 230 1.82 3.47 -15.00
C ALA A 230 2.74 3.64 -16.23
N GLU A 231 3.77 2.79 -16.37
CA GLU A 231 4.64 2.77 -17.54
C GLU A 231 3.88 2.46 -18.83
N LEU A 232 2.91 1.56 -18.76
CA LEU A 232 2.05 1.21 -19.90
C LEU A 232 1.07 2.34 -20.25
N ALA A 233 0.62 3.10 -19.25
CA ALA A 233 -0.34 4.19 -19.42
C ALA A 233 0.30 5.50 -19.92
N ALA A 234 1.54 5.78 -19.55
CA ALA A 234 2.22 7.05 -19.80
C ALA A 234 2.35 7.43 -21.28
N PRO A 235 2.73 6.53 -22.21
CA PRO A 235 2.95 6.91 -23.62
C PRO A 235 1.72 7.47 -24.34
N GLY A 236 0.51 7.12 -23.91
CA GLY A 236 -0.74 7.58 -24.50
C GLY A 236 -1.37 8.77 -23.79
N ALA A 237 -0.78 9.26 -22.71
CA ALA A 237 -1.36 10.29 -21.88
C ALA A 237 -1.10 11.69 -22.45
N ALA A 238 -2.17 12.47 -22.65
CA ALA A 238 -2.09 13.89 -23.01
C ALA A 238 -2.09 14.82 -21.77
N GLY A 239 -2.38 14.27 -20.59
CA GLY A 239 -2.46 14.99 -19.31
C GLY A 239 -2.90 14.06 -18.17
N PRO A 240 -2.97 14.54 -16.91
CA PRO A 240 -3.31 13.71 -15.75
C PRO A 240 -4.64 12.98 -15.86
N GLY A 241 -5.65 13.60 -16.50
CA GLY A 241 -6.97 12.98 -16.69
C GLY A 241 -6.93 11.76 -17.61
N SER A 242 -6.30 11.88 -18.78
CA SER A 242 -6.13 10.75 -19.71
C SER A 242 -5.18 9.69 -19.15
N PHE A 243 -4.14 10.11 -18.42
CA PHE A 243 -3.26 9.18 -17.72
C PHE A 243 -4.02 8.36 -16.68
N LYS A 244 -4.89 9.00 -15.88
CA LYS A 244 -5.72 8.30 -14.87
C LYS A 244 -6.56 7.21 -15.52
N VAL A 245 -7.26 7.53 -16.61
CA VAL A 245 -8.08 6.54 -17.34
C VAL A 245 -7.20 5.40 -17.86
N ALA A 246 -6.08 5.73 -18.52
CA ALA A 246 -5.17 4.73 -19.07
C ALA A 246 -4.52 3.86 -17.99
N LEU A 247 -4.23 4.41 -16.80
CA LEU A 247 -3.71 3.66 -15.65
C LEU A 247 -4.72 2.61 -15.16
N HIS A 248 -6.00 3.00 -15.02
CA HIS A 248 -7.07 2.09 -14.64
C HIS A 248 -7.24 0.97 -15.67
N ASP A 249 -7.23 1.30 -16.95
CA ASP A 249 -7.30 0.33 -18.05
C ASP A 249 -6.09 -0.61 -18.05
N ALA A 250 -4.88 -0.08 -17.77
CA ALA A 250 -3.66 -0.87 -17.70
C ALA A 250 -3.68 -1.88 -16.53
N ILE A 251 -4.19 -1.50 -15.36
CA ILE A 251 -4.35 -2.41 -14.21
C ILE A 251 -5.36 -3.52 -14.56
N TYR A 252 -6.50 -3.16 -15.15
CA TYR A 252 -7.53 -4.13 -15.56
C TYR A 252 -7.00 -5.14 -16.58
N ASN A 253 -6.26 -4.65 -17.60
CA ASN A 253 -5.69 -5.46 -18.67
C ASN A 253 -4.35 -6.13 -18.32
N MET A 254 -3.83 -5.95 -17.11
CA MET A 254 -2.60 -6.60 -16.64
C MET A 254 -2.82 -8.10 -16.53
N THR A 255 -2.06 -8.90 -17.27
CA THR A 255 -2.07 -10.37 -17.13
C THR A 255 -0.93 -10.82 -16.23
N ALA A 256 -1.04 -12.02 -15.65
CA ALA A 256 0.03 -12.64 -14.87
C ALA A 256 1.34 -12.71 -15.66
N GLU A 257 1.25 -13.04 -16.95
CA GLU A 257 2.39 -13.11 -17.86
C GLU A 257 3.02 -11.74 -18.10
N LYS A 258 2.22 -10.71 -18.44
CA LYS A 258 2.70 -9.33 -18.60
C LYS A 258 3.40 -8.84 -17.34
N LEU A 259 2.80 -9.07 -16.17
CA LEU A 259 3.38 -8.65 -14.90
C LEU A 259 4.67 -9.41 -14.59
N SER A 260 4.73 -10.72 -14.86
CA SER A 260 5.95 -11.52 -14.71
C SER A 260 7.12 -10.99 -15.54
N GLN A 261 6.84 -10.50 -16.74
CA GLN A 261 7.85 -9.95 -17.66
C GLN A 261 8.23 -8.51 -17.34
N GLY A 262 7.25 -7.70 -16.88
CA GLY A 262 7.41 -6.27 -16.65
C GLY A 262 7.88 -5.90 -15.24
N ALA A 263 7.75 -6.79 -14.26
CA ALA A 263 8.18 -6.50 -12.90
C ALA A 263 9.71 -6.37 -12.80
N ARG A 264 10.18 -5.21 -12.36
CA ARG A 264 11.60 -4.91 -12.11
C ARG A 264 11.86 -4.86 -10.60
N VAL A 265 12.01 -6.04 -10.02
CA VAL A 265 12.29 -6.22 -8.60
C VAL A 265 13.66 -6.84 -8.43
N VAL A 266 14.51 -6.20 -7.63
CA VAL A 266 15.90 -6.59 -7.37
C VAL A 266 16.13 -6.72 -5.87
N GLU A 267 16.97 -7.65 -5.46
CA GLU A 267 17.47 -7.73 -4.08
C GLU A 267 18.66 -6.80 -3.92
N LEU A 268 18.70 -6.03 -2.78
CA LEU A 268 19.70 -4.99 -2.51
C LEU A 268 20.64 -5.40 -1.38
#